data_3119876b28cabdd262d96ecf56adafca
#
_entry.id   3119876b28cabdd262d96ecf56adafca
#
_cell.length_a   1.000
_cell.length_b   1.000
_cell.length_c   1.000
_cell.angle_alpha   90.00
_cell.angle_beta   90.00
_cell.angle_gamma   90.00
#
_symmetry.space_group_name_H-M   'P 1'
#
loop_
_entity.id
_entity.type
_entity.pdbx_description
1 polymer ?
#
loop_
_entity_poly.entity_id
_entity_poly.type
_entity_poly.pdbx_seq_one_letter_code
_entity_poly.pdbx_strand_id
1 'polypeptide(L)'
;MRHLIIGLGLFLGVVGNVAAADKVTTPTGLVYTDEKVGTGAEAKSGQTASVHYTGWLNQNGEPGTKFDSSVDRGQPFEFALGAGMVIKGWDQGVAGMKVGGKRRLVIPPELGYGARGAGGVIPPNASLIFDVELLGVK
;
A
#
# COMPACT_ATOMS: atom_id res chain seq x y z
N MET A 1 -22.04 3.51 11.33
CA MET A 1 -22.03 3.40 11.20
C MET A 1 -22.18 3.72 11.24
N ARG A 2 -22.04 3.77 11.60
CA ARG A 2 -22.09 3.98 11.80
C ARG A 2 -22.49 4.54 11.84
N HIS A 3 -22.60 4.66 12.35
CA HIS A 3 -23.03 5.09 12.52
C HIS A 3 -23.21 5.84 12.66
N LEU A 4 -23.14 6.10 13.10
CA LEU A 4 -23.32 6.63 13.36
C LEU A 4 -23.48 7.46 13.50
N ILE A 5 -23.43 7.62 13.96
CA ILE A 5 -23.47 8.11 14.17
C ILE A 5 -23.61 8.87 14.27
N ILE A 6 -23.69 9.05 14.76
CA ILE A 6 -23.65 9.42 14.92
C ILE A 6 -23.66 10.07 15.00
N GLY A 7 -23.82 10.39 15.62
CA GLY A 7 -23.60 10.72 15.68
C GLY A 7 -23.53 11.39 15.89
N LEU A 8 -23.69 11.71 16.30
CA LEU A 8 -23.35 12.02 16.50
C LEU A 8 -22.98 12.48 16.45
N GLY A 9 -22.91 12.71 16.90
CA GLY A 9 -22.22 12.75 16.76
C GLY A 9 -21.89 13.19 16.81
N LEU A 10 -21.97 13.55 17.20
CA LEU A 10 -21.33 13.57 17.13
C LEU A 10 -20.84 13.80 16.96
N PHE A 11 -20.72 14.05 17.18
CA PHE A 11 -19.89 13.85 16.93
C PHE A 11 -19.29 14.01 16.70
N LEU A 12 -19.23 14.25 17.06
CA LEU A 12 -18.33 14.07 16.81
C LEU A 12 -17.68 13.90 16.49
N GLY A 13 -17.38 13.80 16.40
CA GLY A 13 -16.35 13.44 15.99
C GLY A 13 -15.87 13.09 15.79
N VAL A 14 -15.58 12.86 15.99
CA VAL A 14 -14.74 12.39 15.69
C VAL A 14 -14.28 12.13 15.00
N VAL A 15 -13.84 11.99 14.93
CA VAL A 15 -13.09 11.73 14.24
C VAL A 15 -12.37 10.98 13.89
N GLY A 16 -12.15 10.74 13.84
CA GLY A 16 -11.56 10.08 13.48
C GLY A 16 -10.75 9.22 13.33
N ASN A 17 -10.54 8.59 13.59
CA ASN A 17 -9.75 7.81 13.38
C ASN A 17 -10.10 6.63 13.04
N VAL A 18 -10.23 6.44 12.56
CA VAL A 18 -10.61 5.60 12.22
C VAL A 18 -10.46 4.46 11.59
N ALA A 19 -10.95 3.89 11.16
CA ALA A 19 -10.90 2.74 10.28
C ALA A 19 -9.54 2.44 9.66
N ALA A 20 -8.49 3.11 10.10
CA ALA A 20 -7.16 2.93 9.55
C ALA A 20 -6.67 1.49 9.70
N ALA A 21 -7.15 0.76 10.72
CA ALA A 21 -6.68 -0.60 10.97
C ALA A 21 -7.47 -1.67 10.22
N ASP A 22 -8.53 -1.30 9.50
CA ASP A 22 -9.38 -2.28 8.82
C ASP A 22 -8.70 -2.81 7.57
N LYS A 23 -8.74 -4.12 7.40
CA LYS A 23 -8.23 -4.77 6.19
C LYS A 23 -9.27 -4.70 5.10
N VAL A 24 -8.83 -4.37 3.90
CA VAL A 24 -9.66 -4.40 2.70
C VAL A 24 -9.11 -5.47 1.78
N THR A 25 -9.96 -6.40 1.36
CA THR A 25 -9.58 -7.43 0.40
C THR A 25 -10.25 -7.09 -0.92
N THR A 26 -9.43 -6.95 -1.96
CA THR A 26 -9.94 -6.62 -3.29
C THR A 26 -10.31 -7.88 -4.05
N PRO A 27 -11.09 -7.77 -5.14
CA PRO A 27 -11.45 -8.93 -5.95
C PRO A 27 -10.26 -9.65 -6.57
N THR A 28 -9.12 -8.97 -6.73
CA THR A 28 -7.91 -9.57 -7.32
C THR A 28 -7.04 -10.29 -6.30
N GLY A 29 -7.41 -10.22 -5.01
CA GLY A 29 -6.65 -10.88 -3.96
C GLY A 29 -5.67 -9.99 -3.22
N LEU A 30 -5.53 -8.73 -3.65
CA LEU A 30 -4.74 -7.76 -2.90
C LEU A 30 -5.44 -7.46 -1.58
N VAL A 31 -4.67 -7.45 -0.50
CA VAL A 31 -5.18 -7.01 0.80
C VAL A 31 -4.40 -5.77 1.20
N TYR A 32 -5.10 -4.74 1.67
CA TYR A 32 -4.40 -3.56 2.18
C TYR A 32 -5.04 -3.06 3.47
N THR A 33 -4.22 -2.35 4.23
CA THR A 33 -4.64 -1.73 5.49
C THR A 33 -4.04 -0.33 5.53
N ASP A 34 -4.89 0.68 5.73
CA ASP A 34 -4.41 2.04 5.90
C ASP A 34 -3.96 2.22 7.35
N GLU A 35 -2.65 2.30 7.56
CA GLU A 35 -2.10 2.59 8.86
C GLU A 35 -2.27 4.06 9.22
N LYS A 36 -2.29 4.90 8.18
CA LYS A 36 -2.57 6.32 8.31
C LYS A 36 -3.25 6.77 7.02
N VAL A 37 -4.37 7.43 7.16
CA VAL A 37 -5.05 8.03 6.00
C VAL A 37 -4.48 9.44 5.81
N GLY A 38 -3.95 9.71 4.61
CA GLY A 38 -3.42 11.03 4.29
C GLY A 38 -4.52 12.07 4.13
N THR A 39 -4.10 13.31 4.09
CA THR A 39 -5.04 14.44 3.95
C THR A 39 -4.80 15.21 2.65
N GLY A 40 -3.80 14.85 1.87
CA GLY A 40 -3.49 15.52 0.62
C GLY A 40 -4.22 14.95 -0.57
N ALA A 41 -3.69 15.20 -1.76
CA ALA A 41 -4.31 14.78 -3.01
C ALA A 41 -4.35 13.25 -3.11
N GLU A 42 -5.41 12.75 -3.73
CA GLU A 42 -5.56 11.31 -3.96
C GLU A 42 -4.75 10.88 -5.18
N ALA A 43 -4.04 9.76 -5.06
CA ALA A 43 -3.27 9.19 -6.16
C ALA A 43 -4.20 8.50 -7.15
N LYS A 44 -4.08 8.86 -8.42
CA LYS A 44 -4.92 8.34 -9.50
C LYS A 44 -4.05 7.81 -10.63
N SER A 45 -4.57 6.80 -11.31
CA SER A 45 -3.93 6.28 -12.52
C SER A 45 -3.66 7.42 -13.49
N GLY A 46 -2.48 7.42 -14.10
CA GLY A 46 -2.05 8.47 -15.01
C GLY A 46 -1.17 9.52 -14.37
N GLN A 47 -1.08 9.54 -13.05
CA GLN A 47 -0.19 10.46 -12.33
C GLN A 47 1.14 9.80 -12.03
N THR A 48 2.14 10.63 -11.72
CA THR A 48 3.42 10.14 -11.18
C THR A 48 3.32 10.18 -9.66
N ALA A 49 3.54 9.04 -9.03
CA ALA A 49 3.52 8.91 -7.58
C ALA A 49 4.94 8.87 -7.04
N SER A 50 5.18 9.57 -5.94
CA SER A 50 6.45 9.54 -5.22
C SER A 50 6.19 8.89 -3.87
N VAL A 51 6.95 7.84 -3.57
CA VAL A 51 6.72 7.04 -2.37
C VAL A 51 8.02 6.71 -1.65
N HIS A 52 7.92 6.48 -0.35
CA HIS A 52 8.88 5.66 0.37
C HIS A 52 8.25 4.31 0.65
N TYR A 53 9.05 3.26 0.56
CA TYR A 53 8.54 1.92 0.81
C TYR A 53 9.59 1.02 1.42
N THR A 54 9.11 -0.03 2.09
CA THR A 54 9.92 -1.17 2.52
C THR A 54 9.14 -2.43 2.18
N GLY A 55 9.84 -3.42 1.63
CA GLY A 55 9.24 -4.69 1.23
C GLY A 55 9.87 -5.87 1.94
N TRP A 56 9.01 -6.81 2.32
CA TRP A 56 9.41 -8.05 2.99
C TRP A 56 8.72 -9.24 2.32
N LEU A 57 9.33 -10.40 2.46
CA LEU A 57 8.62 -11.64 2.17
C LEU A 57 7.55 -11.84 3.23
N ASN A 58 6.36 -12.27 2.80
CA ASN A 58 5.27 -12.54 3.73
C ASN A 58 5.55 -13.88 4.43
N GLN A 59 5.66 -13.82 5.75
CA GLN A 59 5.89 -14.99 6.57
C GLN A 59 4.69 -15.19 7.47
N ASN A 60 3.72 -15.97 6.98
CA ASN A 60 2.50 -16.30 7.72
C ASN A 60 1.72 -15.05 8.15
N GLY A 61 1.67 -14.05 7.27
CA GLY A 61 0.95 -12.81 7.55
C GLY A 61 1.78 -11.72 8.19
N GLU A 62 3.04 -12.01 8.52
CA GLU A 62 3.94 -11.07 9.16
C GLU A 62 5.13 -10.77 8.26
N PRO A 63 5.74 -9.59 8.37
CA PRO A 63 6.96 -9.30 7.60
C PRO A 63 8.07 -10.28 7.96
N GLY A 64 8.60 -10.94 6.94
CA GLY A 64 9.75 -11.82 7.07
C GLY A 64 11.02 -11.13 6.64
N THR A 65 11.77 -11.76 5.72
CA THR A 65 13.02 -11.20 5.21
C THR A 65 12.75 -9.91 4.44
N LYS A 66 13.42 -8.84 4.82
CA LYS A 66 13.37 -7.57 4.07
C LYS A 66 14.20 -7.73 2.80
N PHE A 67 13.63 -7.34 1.65
CA PHE A 67 14.35 -7.48 0.38
C PHE A 67 14.60 -6.15 -0.32
N ASP A 68 13.93 -5.07 0.07
CA ASP A 68 14.14 -3.78 -0.57
C ASP A 68 13.57 -2.68 0.31
N SER A 69 14.17 -1.47 0.23
CA SER A 69 13.67 -0.31 0.97
C SER A 69 14.23 0.97 0.37
N SER A 70 13.35 1.87 -0.05
CA SER A 70 13.75 3.21 -0.47
C SER A 70 14.22 4.03 0.73
N VAL A 71 13.70 3.74 1.91
CA VAL A 71 14.10 4.43 3.13
C VAL A 71 15.58 4.15 3.44
N ASP A 72 16.01 2.89 3.29
CA ASP A 72 17.39 2.52 3.53
C ASP A 72 18.34 3.22 2.56
N ARG A 73 17.89 3.46 1.32
CA ARG A 73 18.67 4.18 0.31
C ARG A 73 18.63 5.69 0.50
N GLY A 74 17.69 6.20 1.31
CA GLY A 74 17.54 7.63 1.51
C GLY A 74 17.01 8.37 0.28
N GLN A 75 16.30 7.68 -0.61
CA GLN A 75 15.85 8.24 -1.88
C GLN A 75 14.43 7.78 -2.18
N PRO A 76 13.46 8.69 -2.28
CA PRO A 76 12.10 8.31 -2.70
C PRO A 76 12.09 7.70 -4.08
N PHE A 77 11.12 6.85 -4.32
CA PHE A 77 10.93 6.18 -5.59
C PHE A 77 9.74 6.79 -6.31
N GLU A 78 9.92 7.14 -7.59
CA GLU A 78 8.86 7.71 -8.42
C GLU A 78 8.49 6.74 -9.53
N PHE A 79 7.20 6.63 -9.81
CA PHE A 79 6.73 5.77 -10.90
C PHE A 79 5.40 6.30 -11.46
N ALA A 80 5.15 5.96 -12.73
CA ALA A 80 3.87 6.29 -13.37
C ALA A 80 2.82 5.30 -12.90
N LEU A 81 1.85 5.78 -12.12
CA LEU A 81 0.83 4.94 -11.52
C LEU A 81 -0.14 4.43 -12.57
N GLY A 82 -0.38 3.13 -12.56
CA GLY A 82 -1.31 2.49 -13.48
C GLY A 82 -0.75 2.16 -14.84
N ALA A 83 0.55 2.39 -15.07
CA ALA A 83 1.18 2.21 -16.38
C ALA A 83 1.88 0.85 -16.55
N GLY A 84 1.81 -0.02 -15.54
CA GLY A 84 2.48 -1.32 -15.61
C GLY A 84 3.98 -1.24 -15.43
N MET A 85 4.49 -0.14 -14.88
CA MET A 85 5.91 0.04 -14.64
C MET A 85 6.38 -0.61 -13.35
N VAL A 86 5.44 -0.99 -12.49
CA VAL A 86 5.69 -1.64 -11.22
C VAL A 86 4.81 -2.89 -11.14
N ILE A 87 5.01 -3.72 -10.13
CA ILE A 87 4.17 -4.90 -9.95
C ILE A 87 2.70 -4.49 -9.81
N LYS A 88 1.81 -5.39 -10.23
CA LYS A 88 0.38 -5.09 -10.28
C LYS A 88 -0.17 -4.71 -8.91
N GLY A 89 0.33 -5.34 -7.86
CA GLY A 89 -0.10 -5.03 -6.50
C GLY A 89 0.15 -3.58 -6.11
N TRP A 90 1.19 -2.96 -6.67
CA TRP A 90 1.47 -1.55 -6.44
C TRP A 90 0.53 -0.66 -7.26
N ASP A 91 0.37 -0.96 -8.56
CA ASP A 91 -0.55 -0.16 -9.39
C ASP A 91 -1.96 -0.18 -8.81
N GLN A 92 -2.39 -1.30 -8.23
CA GLN A 92 -3.70 -1.40 -7.60
C GLN A 92 -3.71 -0.80 -6.19
N GLY A 93 -2.64 -1.03 -5.42
CA GLY A 93 -2.63 -0.71 -4.00
C GLY A 93 -2.28 0.74 -3.68
N VAL A 94 -1.49 1.40 -4.53
CA VAL A 94 -1.16 2.81 -4.32
C VAL A 94 -2.28 3.72 -4.83
N ALA A 95 -3.01 3.29 -5.85
CA ALA A 95 -4.17 4.04 -6.33
C ALA A 95 -5.17 4.23 -5.20
N GLY A 96 -5.64 5.44 -5.02
CA GLY A 96 -6.59 5.78 -3.97
C GLY A 96 -5.96 6.21 -2.66
N MET A 97 -4.64 6.06 -2.49
CA MET A 97 -3.97 6.64 -1.34
C MET A 97 -3.98 8.16 -1.44
N LYS A 98 -3.98 8.81 -0.29
CA LYS A 98 -3.84 10.27 -0.24
C LYS A 98 -2.45 10.63 0.25
N VAL A 99 -1.92 11.74 -0.25
CA VAL A 99 -0.59 12.21 0.14
C VAL A 99 -0.55 12.38 1.66
N GLY A 100 0.51 11.87 2.27
CA GLY A 100 0.69 11.81 3.72
C GLY A 100 0.22 10.50 4.32
N GLY A 101 -0.42 9.62 3.53
CA GLY A 101 -0.92 8.34 4.02
C GLY A 101 0.15 7.26 4.04
N LYS A 102 -0.10 6.24 4.85
CA LYS A 102 0.72 5.02 4.90
C LYS A 102 -0.21 3.83 4.76
N ARG A 103 0.14 2.93 3.86
CA ARG A 103 -0.68 1.75 3.57
C ARG A 103 0.19 0.51 3.54
N ARG A 104 -0.26 -0.53 4.23
CA ARG A 104 0.38 -1.85 4.14
C ARG A 104 -0.32 -2.63 3.06
N LEU A 105 0.47 -3.19 2.13
CA LEU A 105 -0.03 -4.02 1.04
C LEU A 105 0.42 -5.45 1.29
N VAL A 106 -0.53 -6.40 1.23
CA VAL A 106 -0.21 -7.82 1.21
C VAL A 106 -0.53 -8.32 -0.20
N ILE A 107 0.49 -8.70 -0.93
CA ILE A 107 0.41 -8.90 -2.37
C ILE A 107 0.61 -10.38 -2.67
N PRO A 108 -0.41 -11.04 -3.25
CA PRO A 108 -0.24 -12.44 -3.64
C PRO A 108 0.72 -12.55 -4.82
N PRO A 109 1.28 -13.74 -5.08
CA PRO A 109 2.27 -13.90 -6.15
C PRO A 109 1.80 -13.39 -7.50
N GLU A 110 0.52 -13.58 -7.83
CA GLU A 110 -0.04 -13.17 -9.13
C GLU A 110 0.03 -11.68 -9.37
N LEU A 111 0.06 -10.89 -8.29
CA LEU A 111 0.16 -9.44 -8.38
C LEU A 111 1.57 -8.94 -8.06
N GLY A 112 2.48 -9.87 -7.83
CA GLY A 112 3.89 -9.59 -7.55
C GLY A 112 4.78 -10.13 -8.64
N TYR A 113 5.74 -10.97 -8.26
CA TYR A 113 6.74 -11.49 -9.20
C TYR A 113 6.43 -12.92 -9.69
N GLY A 114 5.29 -13.48 -9.27
CA GLY A 114 4.74 -14.72 -9.81
C GLY A 114 5.65 -15.93 -9.65
N ALA A 115 5.54 -16.85 -10.62
CA ALA A 115 6.29 -18.11 -10.59
C ALA A 115 7.77 -17.90 -10.86
N ARG A 116 8.18 -16.73 -11.38
CA ARG A 116 9.58 -16.48 -11.71
C ARG A 116 10.38 -15.96 -10.52
N GLY A 117 9.74 -15.22 -9.61
CA GLY A 117 10.46 -14.52 -8.56
C GLY A 117 11.29 -13.40 -9.12
N ALA A 118 12.25 -12.90 -8.37
CA ALA A 118 13.09 -11.78 -8.79
C ALA A 118 14.47 -11.86 -8.16
N GLY A 119 15.49 -11.83 -9.01
CA GLY A 119 16.85 -11.50 -8.63
C GLY A 119 17.49 -12.34 -7.52
N GLY A 120 17.00 -13.52 -7.25
CA GLY A 120 17.54 -14.34 -6.18
C GLY A 120 17.13 -13.91 -4.78
N VAL A 121 16.40 -12.80 -4.63
CA VAL A 121 15.93 -12.31 -3.33
C VAL A 121 14.46 -12.60 -3.11
N ILE A 122 13.68 -12.70 -4.19
CA ILE A 122 12.26 -13.07 -4.12
C ILE A 122 12.10 -14.42 -4.76
N PRO A 123 11.76 -15.45 -3.96
CA PRO A 123 11.60 -16.80 -4.51
C PRO A 123 10.36 -16.91 -5.38
N PRO A 124 10.27 -17.97 -6.19
CA PRO A 124 9.05 -18.24 -6.96
C PRO A 124 7.82 -18.34 -6.06
N ASN A 125 6.72 -17.81 -6.55
CA ASN A 125 5.40 -17.88 -5.90
C ASN A 125 5.39 -17.27 -4.50
N ALA A 126 6.14 -16.18 -4.31
CA ALA A 126 6.20 -15.51 -3.02
C ALA A 126 5.08 -14.48 -2.86
N SER A 127 4.42 -14.51 -1.72
CA SER A 127 3.56 -13.43 -1.27
C SER A 127 4.43 -12.36 -0.61
N LEU A 128 4.08 -11.10 -0.80
CA LEU A 128 4.91 -9.98 -0.37
C LEU A 128 4.13 -9.06 0.56
N ILE A 129 4.85 -8.39 1.45
CA ILE A 129 4.30 -7.33 2.28
C ILE A 129 5.10 -6.07 1.99
N PHE A 130 4.40 -4.96 1.71
CA PHE A 130 5.04 -3.65 1.57
C PHE A 130 4.36 -2.66 2.50
N ASP A 131 5.16 -1.83 3.13
CA ASP A 131 4.67 -0.61 3.76
C ASP A 131 5.02 0.54 2.82
N VAL A 132 4.00 1.29 2.40
CA VAL A 132 4.16 2.37 1.43
C VAL A 132 3.65 3.65 2.03
N GLU A 133 4.47 4.70 1.95
CA GLU A 133 4.07 6.06 2.32
C GLU A 133 4.02 6.90 1.05
N LEU A 134 2.88 7.53 0.79
CA LEU A 134 2.71 8.39 -0.38
C LEU A 134 3.18 9.80 -0.04
N LEU A 135 4.24 10.24 -0.72
CA LEU A 135 4.86 11.53 -0.46
C LEU A 135 4.32 12.63 -1.34
N GLY A 136 3.93 12.30 -2.58
CA GLY A 136 3.42 13.28 -3.51
C GLY A 136 2.89 12.64 -4.78
N VAL A 137 2.10 13.42 -5.53
CA VAL A 137 1.63 13.05 -6.86
C VAL A 137 1.74 14.27 -7.78
N LYS A 138 1.92 14.01 -9.07
CA LYS A 138 1.95 15.09 -10.06
C LYS A 138 1.57 14.59 -11.46
#